data_b7abdacb0f3a996bfb5cfebb650ca0de
#
_entry.id   b7abdacb0f3a996bfb5cfebb650ca0de
#
_cell.length_a   1.000
_cell.length_b   1.000
_cell.length_c   1.000
_cell.angle_alpha   90.00
_cell.angle_beta   90.00
_cell.angle_gamma   90.00
#
_symmetry.space_group_name_H-M   'P 1'
#
loop_
_entity.id
_entity.type
_entity.pdbx_description
1 polymer ?
#
loop_
_entity_poly.entity_id
_entity_poly.type
_entity_poly.pdbx_seq_one_letter_code
_entity_poly.pdbx_strand_id
1 'polypeptide(L)'
;MQRKRSSPFLSFVFILIIVSLACSTAQPTPSSTPPPTATATKAATPTNTPRPSPTPRPTRTPNLALTQHVEELNAEVQDFYDKGYLTTTDGSFTEVEDFSYDWAQLGWYNWLPLKDSASDFFLSAHFKWDSAFKNSDISGCGFIFDLQPNNDHYAVFLDRAKIFFLITDHAHGYSKPMSPTRGTGRVKFDYPAEADFTLIVKGAYAYVLVNGEVVGEYTLAQSRSLQGDLGLTVLSGTNRDYGTHCEMTNLHLWIPQE
;
A
#
# COMPACT_ATOMS: atom_id res chain seq x y z
N MET A 1 -36.42 -41.62 -15.98
CA MET A 1 -37.42 -40.57 -16.23
C MET A 1 -36.69 -39.24 -16.22
N GLN A 2 -36.40 -38.72 -17.42
CA GLN A 2 -35.75 -37.41 -17.61
C GLN A 2 -36.82 -36.30 -17.61
N ARG A 3 -36.57 -35.24 -16.86
CA ARG A 3 -37.30 -33.98 -17.00
C ARG A 3 -36.31 -32.85 -17.37
N LYS A 4 -36.26 -32.58 -18.69
CA LYS A 4 -35.74 -31.36 -19.26
C LYS A 4 -36.56 -30.18 -18.77
N ARG A 5 -35.93 -29.15 -18.21
CA ARG A 5 -36.51 -27.82 -18.05
C ARG A 5 -35.69 -26.85 -18.89
N SER A 6 -36.33 -26.39 -19.93
CA SER A 6 -35.90 -25.31 -20.81
C SER A 6 -36.06 -23.97 -20.13
N SER A 7 -35.02 -23.16 -20.13
CA SER A 7 -35.04 -21.74 -19.74
C SER A 7 -35.32 -20.86 -20.94
N PRO A 8 -36.22 -19.90 -20.87
CA PRO A 8 -36.42 -18.95 -21.92
C PRO A 8 -35.42 -17.82 -21.86
N PHE A 9 -34.76 -17.62 -22.99
CA PHE A 9 -33.98 -16.41 -23.33
C PHE A 9 -34.93 -15.21 -23.38
N LEU A 10 -34.63 -14.19 -22.59
CA LEU A 10 -35.19 -12.85 -22.75
C LEU A 10 -34.07 -11.92 -23.22
N SER A 11 -34.18 -11.64 -24.54
CA SER A 11 -33.44 -10.58 -25.22
C SER A 11 -33.86 -9.22 -24.64
N PHE A 12 -32.95 -8.45 -24.15
CA PHE A 12 -33.11 -7.01 -23.98
C PHE A 12 -32.29 -6.28 -25.02
N VAL A 13 -33.03 -5.69 -25.94
CA VAL A 13 -32.55 -4.88 -27.04
C VAL A 13 -32.23 -3.48 -26.54
N PHE A 14 -31.07 -3.03 -26.93
CA PHE A 14 -30.47 -1.71 -26.88
C PHE A 14 -31.37 -0.55 -27.23
N ILE A 15 -31.24 0.54 -26.50
CA ILE A 15 -31.49 1.89 -27.01
C ILE A 15 -30.23 2.73 -26.75
N LEU A 16 -29.52 2.99 -27.80
CA LEU A 16 -28.41 3.92 -27.91
C LEU A 16 -29.00 5.31 -28.21
N ILE A 17 -28.90 6.24 -27.26
CA ILE A 17 -29.19 7.66 -27.55
C ILE A 17 -27.87 8.40 -27.51
N ILE A 18 -27.41 8.76 -28.71
CA ILE A 18 -26.29 9.67 -28.94
C ILE A 18 -26.85 11.09 -28.85
N VAL A 19 -26.45 11.86 -27.88
CA VAL A 19 -26.63 13.31 -27.84
C VAL A 19 -25.27 13.95 -27.94
N SER A 20 -24.91 14.36 -29.13
CA SER A 20 -23.78 15.24 -29.42
C SER A 20 -24.24 16.68 -29.29
N LEU A 21 -23.85 17.38 -28.27
CA LEU A 21 -23.92 18.86 -28.19
C LEU A 21 -22.52 19.43 -28.37
N ALA A 22 -22.30 19.93 -29.58
CA ALA A 22 -21.16 20.80 -29.86
C ALA A 22 -21.52 22.22 -29.37
N CYS A 23 -20.82 22.69 -28.33
CA CYS A 23 -20.77 24.12 -27.98
C CYS A 23 -19.47 24.70 -28.49
N SER A 24 -19.58 25.42 -29.60
CA SER A 24 -18.55 26.29 -30.15
C SER A 24 -18.59 27.62 -29.37
N THR A 25 -17.61 27.87 -28.52
CA THR A 25 -17.40 29.19 -27.90
C THR A 25 -16.44 30.00 -28.76
N ALA A 26 -16.95 31.05 -29.36
CA ALA A 26 -16.19 32.05 -30.09
C ALA A 26 -15.28 32.79 -29.11
N GLN A 27 -14.00 32.79 -29.41
CA GLN A 27 -12.97 33.54 -28.69
C GLN A 27 -12.98 35.01 -29.17
N PRO A 28 -13.08 36.00 -28.27
CA PRO A 28 -12.99 37.39 -28.69
C PRO A 28 -11.53 37.75 -29.08
N THR A 29 -11.39 38.34 -30.22
CA THR A 29 -10.14 38.85 -30.78
C THR A 29 -9.65 40.04 -29.93
N PRO A 30 -8.38 40.10 -29.50
CA PRO A 30 -7.85 41.26 -28.80
C PRO A 30 -7.67 42.45 -29.77
N SER A 31 -8.30 43.54 -29.40
CA SER A 31 -8.16 44.83 -30.07
C SER A 31 -6.75 45.39 -29.83
N SER A 32 -6.04 45.66 -30.90
CA SER A 32 -4.70 46.29 -30.87
C SER A 32 -4.82 47.76 -30.51
N THR A 33 -4.43 48.13 -29.31
CA THR A 33 -4.22 49.51 -28.89
C THR A 33 -2.89 50.02 -29.47
N PRO A 34 -2.85 51.17 -30.11
CA PRO A 34 -1.58 51.73 -30.62
C PRO A 34 -0.64 52.13 -29.47
N PRO A 35 0.68 51.99 -29.67
CA PRO A 35 1.64 52.30 -28.64
C PRO A 35 1.74 53.82 -28.40
N PRO A 36 1.90 54.27 -27.13
CA PRO A 36 2.11 55.67 -26.81
C PRO A 36 3.49 56.16 -27.33
N THR A 37 3.47 57.31 -27.93
CA THR A 37 4.66 58.01 -28.42
C THR A 37 5.63 58.30 -27.27
N ALA A 38 6.84 57.77 -27.36
CA ALA A 38 7.88 57.98 -26.35
C ALA A 38 8.40 59.40 -26.37
N THR A 39 8.13 60.16 -25.33
CA THR A 39 8.78 61.43 -25.06
C THR A 39 10.19 61.20 -24.51
N ALA A 40 11.20 61.64 -25.22
CA ALA A 40 12.60 61.50 -24.82
C ALA A 40 12.89 62.29 -23.53
N THR A 41 12.94 61.63 -22.41
CA THR A 41 13.40 62.21 -21.14
C THR A 41 14.92 62.05 -21.06
N LYS A 42 15.58 63.15 -20.88
CA LYS A 42 17.05 63.30 -20.77
C LYS A 42 17.56 62.42 -19.63
N ALA A 43 18.43 61.43 -19.95
CA ALA A 43 19.01 60.53 -19.02
C ALA A 43 19.77 61.23 -17.89
N ALA A 44 19.41 60.96 -16.67
CA ALA A 44 20.17 61.33 -15.48
C ALA A 44 21.42 60.45 -15.36
N THR A 45 22.54 61.01 -15.02
CA THR A 45 23.83 60.36 -14.82
C THR A 45 23.68 59.35 -13.69
N PRO A 46 24.08 58.09 -13.85
CA PRO A 46 23.95 57.06 -12.79
C PRO A 46 24.91 57.36 -11.64
N THR A 47 24.38 57.68 -10.48
CA THR A 47 25.13 57.73 -9.23
C THR A 47 25.41 56.29 -8.80
N ASN A 48 26.67 55.89 -8.65
CA ASN A 48 27.09 54.60 -8.15
C ASN A 48 26.66 54.41 -6.69
N THR A 49 25.47 53.90 -6.47
CA THR A 49 25.04 53.45 -5.14
C THR A 49 25.73 52.13 -4.83
N PRO A 50 26.42 51.97 -3.69
CA PRO A 50 27.06 50.72 -3.34
C PRO A 50 26.00 49.62 -3.28
N ARG A 51 26.24 48.52 -4.02
CA ARG A 51 25.38 47.35 -4.04
C ARG A 51 25.29 46.77 -2.64
N PRO A 52 24.08 46.56 -2.06
CA PRO A 52 23.95 45.93 -0.76
C PRO A 52 24.61 44.57 -0.78
N SER A 53 25.41 44.27 0.25
CA SER A 53 26.03 42.97 0.45
C SER A 53 24.92 41.91 0.58
N PRO A 54 25.05 40.75 -0.07
CA PRO A 54 24.03 39.71 0.04
C PRO A 54 23.88 39.28 1.50
N THR A 55 22.69 39.48 2.03
CA THR A 55 22.35 38.96 3.36
C THR A 55 22.50 37.42 3.33
N PRO A 56 23.24 36.83 4.26
CA PRO A 56 23.39 35.40 4.31
C PRO A 56 22.00 34.72 4.37
N ARG A 57 21.76 33.82 3.42
CA ARG A 57 20.53 33.05 3.39
C ARG A 57 20.44 32.23 4.67
N PRO A 58 19.32 32.22 5.42
CA PRO A 58 19.20 31.44 6.61
C PRO A 58 19.44 29.97 6.27
N THR A 59 20.39 29.35 6.94
CA THR A 59 20.63 27.92 6.88
C THR A 59 19.38 27.21 7.44
N ARG A 60 18.82 26.26 6.70
CA ARG A 60 17.69 25.48 7.20
C ARG A 60 18.11 24.77 8.48
N THR A 61 17.39 25.00 9.56
CA THR A 61 17.56 24.23 10.81
C THR A 61 17.23 22.76 10.48
N PRO A 62 18.10 21.79 10.80
CA PRO A 62 17.81 20.39 10.62
C PRO A 62 16.50 20.01 11.32
N ASN A 63 15.63 19.25 10.68
CA ASN A 63 14.46 18.70 11.32
C ASN A 63 14.90 17.47 12.11
N LEU A 64 15.08 17.64 13.43
CA LEU A 64 15.61 16.59 14.31
C LEU A 64 14.74 15.33 14.32
N ALA A 65 13.41 15.49 14.30
CA ALA A 65 12.48 14.37 14.26
C ALA A 65 12.61 13.54 12.97
N LEU A 66 12.77 14.19 11.83
CA LEU A 66 12.99 13.49 10.56
C LEU A 66 14.33 12.74 10.55
N THR A 67 15.38 13.34 11.13
CA THR A 67 16.68 12.69 11.23
C THR A 67 16.63 11.45 12.10
N GLN A 68 15.97 11.52 13.27
CA GLN A 68 15.77 10.38 14.16
C GLN A 68 14.97 9.26 13.52
N HIS A 69 13.90 9.59 12.82
CA HIS A 69 13.09 8.60 12.10
C HIS A 69 13.89 7.86 11.03
N VAL A 70 14.69 8.57 10.24
CA VAL A 70 15.59 7.95 9.25
C VAL A 70 16.65 7.05 9.92
N GLU A 71 17.19 7.45 11.06
CA GLU A 71 18.15 6.64 11.83
C GLU A 71 17.50 5.34 12.35
N GLU A 72 16.24 5.41 12.84
CA GLU A 72 15.47 4.24 13.29
C GLU A 72 15.20 3.26 12.13
N LEU A 73 14.76 3.74 10.97
CA LEU A 73 14.55 2.93 9.79
C LEU A 73 15.84 2.26 9.29
N ASN A 74 16.96 2.98 9.28
CA ASN A 74 18.25 2.41 8.90
C ASN A 74 18.74 1.35 9.92
N ALA A 75 18.46 1.54 11.20
CA ALA A 75 18.78 0.55 12.21
C ALA A 75 17.96 -0.73 12.06
N GLU A 76 16.70 -0.63 11.63
CA GLU A 76 15.83 -1.77 11.32
C GLU A 76 16.38 -2.57 10.12
N VAL A 77 16.78 -1.89 9.03
CA VAL A 77 17.44 -2.54 7.87
C VAL A 77 18.69 -3.28 8.30
N GLN A 78 19.53 -2.64 9.11
CA GLN A 78 20.78 -3.25 9.58
C GLN A 78 20.51 -4.49 10.43
N ASP A 79 19.52 -4.43 11.34
CA ASP A 79 19.13 -5.56 12.18
C ASP A 79 18.63 -6.75 11.34
N PHE A 80 17.80 -6.49 10.32
CA PHE A 80 17.31 -7.53 9.42
C PHE A 80 18.42 -8.12 8.56
N TYR A 81 19.38 -7.30 8.11
CA TYR A 81 20.54 -7.76 7.39
C TYR A 81 21.44 -8.66 8.26
N ASP A 82 21.74 -8.23 9.49
CA ASP A 82 22.58 -8.97 10.44
C ASP A 82 21.95 -10.32 10.82
N LYS A 83 20.63 -10.39 10.86
CA LYS A 83 19.86 -11.63 11.08
C LYS A 83 19.73 -12.48 9.81
N GLY A 84 20.23 -12.01 8.68
CA GLY A 84 20.21 -12.73 7.40
C GLY A 84 18.87 -12.70 6.68
N TYR A 85 17.94 -11.83 7.07
CA TYR A 85 16.64 -11.67 6.41
C TYR A 85 16.70 -10.78 5.18
N LEU A 86 17.74 -9.96 5.03
CA LEU A 86 17.99 -9.16 3.83
C LEU A 86 19.30 -9.61 3.16
N THR A 87 19.44 -9.30 1.88
CA THR A 87 20.67 -9.58 1.09
C THR A 87 21.63 -8.41 1.09
N THR A 88 21.15 -7.21 1.34
CA THR A 88 21.89 -5.94 1.33
C THR A 88 21.26 -4.96 2.30
N THR A 89 22.01 -3.92 2.66
CA THR A 89 21.48 -2.74 3.36
C THR A 89 21.24 -1.56 2.41
N ASP A 90 21.67 -1.70 1.15
CA ASP A 90 21.44 -0.69 0.11
C ASP A 90 20.02 -0.82 -0.43
N GLY A 91 19.20 0.18 -0.17
CA GLY A 91 17.81 0.19 -0.58
C GLY A 91 17.16 1.55 -0.37
N SER A 92 15.89 1.62 -0.67
CA SER A 92 15.10 2.83 -0.50
C SER A 92 13.84 2.58 0.30
N PHE A 93 13.49 3.55 1.15
CA PHE A 93 12.23 3.59 1.86
C PHE A 93 11.17 4.36 1.08
N THR A 94 9.96 3.85 1.10
CA THR A 94 8.74 4.54 0.71
C THR A 94 7.83 4.59 1.93
N GLU A 95 7.48 5.80 2.38
CA GLU A 95 6.41 5.97 3.36
C GLU A 95 5.07 5.76 2.65
N VAL A 96 4.23 4.93 3.23
CA VAL A 96 2.88 4.65 2.73
C VAL A 96 1.89 5.38 3.62
N GLU A 97 0.85 5.95 3.03
CA GLU A 97 -0.20 6.63 3.77
C GLU A 97 -0.89 5.69 4.77
N ASP A 98 -1.30 6.23 5.92
CA ASP A 98 -2.07 5.49 6.91
C ASP A 98 -3.33 4.89 6.27
N PHE A 99 -3.63 3.66 6.67
CA PHE A 99 -4.74 2.88 6.14
C PHE A 99 -5.81 2.70 7.21
N SER A 100 -7.08 2.86 6.84
CA SER A 100 -8.23 2.53 7.68
C SER A 100 -9.35 2.00 6.81
N TYR A 101 -9.82 0.79 7.10
CA TYR A 101 -10.81 0.12 6.26
C TYR A 101 -11.70 -0.86 7.05
N ASP A 102 -12.98 -0.90 6.67
CA ASP A 102 -13.98 -1.84 7.16
C ASP A 102 -14.30 -2.89 6.11
N TRP A 103 -14.33 -4.16 6.50
CA TRP A 103 -14.71 -5.25 5.61
C TRP A 103 -15.63 -6.25 6.29
N ALA A 104 -16.84 -6.46 5.75
CA ALA A 104 -17.90 -7.27 6.36
C ALA A 104 -18.35 -8.41 5.45
N GLN A 105 -17.45 -9.34 5.13
CA GLN A 105 -17.79 -10.55 4.39
C GLN A 105 -17.13 -11.77 5.02
N LEU A 106 -17.96 -12.63 5.63
CA LEU A 106 -17.52 -13.81 6.37
C LEU A 106 -16.57 -14.70 5.56
N GLY A 107 -15.37 -14.90 6.07
CA GLY A 107 -14.36 -15.77 5.48
C GLY A 107 -13.67 -15.22 4.22
N TRP A 108 -13.93 -13.95 3.89
CA TRP A 108 -13.34 -13.29 2.75
C TRP A 108 -12.49 -12.11 3.18
N TYR A 109 -11.57 -11.71 2.31
CA TYR A 109 -10.75 -10.52 2.46
C TYR A 109 -10.91 -9.58 1.28
N ASN A 110 -10.60 -8.33 1.50
CA ASN A 110 -10.52 -7.30 0.48
C ASN A 110 -9.17 -6.59 0.58
N TRP A 111 -8.73 -5.99 -0.50
CA TRP A 111 -7.42 -5.35 -0.54
C TRP A 111 -7.40 -4.03 -1.31
N LEU A 112 -6.46 -3.19 -0.92
CA LEU A 112 -6.09 -1.97 -1.61
C LEU A 112 -4.67 -2.16 -2.17
N PRO A 113 -4.47 -2.16 -3.49
CA PRO A 113 -3.13 -2.26 -4.07
C PRO A 113 -2.33 -1.00 -3.76
N LEU A 114 -1.05 -1.17 -3.47
CA LEU A 114 -0.05 -0.12 -3.47
C LEU A 114 0.43 0.10 -4.92
N LYS A 115 1.13 1.20 -5.15
CA LYS A 115 1.69 1.52 -6.48
C LYS A 115 3.04 0.84 -6.73
N ASP A 116 3.54 0.15 -5.72
CA ASP A 116 4.86 -0.45 -5.70
C ASP A 116 4.78 -1.94 -6.00
N SER A 117 5.76 -2.42 -6.76
CA SER A 117 5.97 -3.84 -7.09
C SER A 117 7.39 -4.20 -6.71
N ALA A 118 7.59 -5.32 -6.02
CA ALA A 118 8.90 -5.79 -5.64
C ALA A 118 8.93 -7.31 -5.48
N SER A 119 10.10 -7.92 -5.75
CA SER A 119 10.37 -9.33 -5.49
C SER A 119 10.96 -9.55 -4.10
N ASP A 120 11.92 -8.73 -3.75
CA ASP A 120 12.56 -8.69 -2.44
C ASP A 120 12.20 -7.36 -1.77
N PHE A 121 11.72 -7.41 -0.54
CA PHE A 121 11.30 -6.22 0.19
C PHE A 121 11.06 -6.55 1.67
N PHE A 122 10.92 -5.53 2.49
CA PHE A 122 10.10 -5.67 3.67
C PHE A 122 9.04 -4.56 3.76
N LEU A 123 7.90 -4.92 4.33
CA LEU A 123 6.76 -4.05 4.55
C LEU A 123 6.38 -4.15 6.03
N SER A 124 6.40 -3.02 6.73
CA SER A 124 6.16 -2.94 8.17
C SER A 124 5.07 -1.93 8.49
N ALA A 125 4.25 -2.23 9.50
CA ALA A 125 3.24 -1.32 10.00
C ALA A 125 2.84 -1.67 11.44
N HIS A 126 2.33 -0.67 12.14
CA HIS A 126 1.59 -0.88 13.36
C HIS A 126 0.12 -1.17 13.02
N PHE A 127 -0.34 -2.38 13.32
CA PHE A 127 -1.73 -2.81 13.11
C PHE A 127 -2.56 -2.57 14.36
N LYS A 128 -3.77 -2.05 14.15
CA LYS A 128 -4.83 -2.03 15.13
C LYS A 128 -6.12 -2.52 14.47
N TRP A 129 -6.75 -3.54 15.06
CA TRP A 129 -7.95 -4.10 14.46
C TRP A 129 -8.99 -4.51 15.51
N ASP A 130 -10.24 -4.47 15.08
CA ASP A 130 -11.39 -4.93 15.86
C ASP A 130 -12.34 -5.72 14.98
N SER A 131 -13.22 -6.50 15.58
CA SER A 131 -14.24 -7.27 14.91
C SER A 131 -15.60 -7.03 15.54
N ALA A 132 -16.60 -6.77 14.71
CA ALA A 132 -17.99 -6.65 15.13
C ALA A 132 -18.55 -7.92 15.79
N PHE A 133 -17.84 -9.05 15.62
CA PHE A 133 -18.12 -10.30 16.29
C PHE A 133 -16.88 -10.82 17.01
N LYS A 134 -16.80 -10.58 18.31
CA LYS A 134 -15.63 -10.89 19.16
C LYS A 134 -15.17 -12.36 19.14
N ASN A 135 -16.05 -13.29 18.77
CA ASN A 135 -15.75 -14.72 18.66
C ASN A 135 -15.56 -15.17 17.22
N SER A 136 -15.23 -14.25 16.29
CA SER A 136 -14.87 -14.63 14.93
C SER A 136 -13.64 -15.55 14.94
N ASP A 137 -13.65 -16.57 14.07
CA ASP A 137 -12.54 -17.53 13.96
C ASP A 137 -11.31 -16.87 13.34
N ILE A 138 -11.54 -15.96 12.40
CA ILE A 138 -10.51 -15.23 11.67
C ILE A 138 -10.98 -13.80 11.41
N SER A 139 -10.23 -12.82 11.87
CA SER A 139 -10.43 -11.41 11.57
C SER A 139 -9.12 -10.69 11.83
N GLY A 140 -8.66 -9.88 10.89
CA GLY A 140 -7.40 -9.19 11.08
C GLY A 140 -6.97 -8.32 9.91
N CYS A 141 -5.86 -7.64 10.13
CA CYS A 141 -5.13 -6.88 9.13
C CYS A 141 -4.09 -7.74 8.44
N GLY A 142 -3.63 -7.32 7.27
CA GLY A 142 -2.61 -8.06 6.55
C GLY A 142 -2.02 -7.33 5.36
N PHE A 143 -1.10 -8.02 4.69
CA PHE A 143 -0.47 -7.58 3.47
C PHE A 143 -0.72 -8.56 2.33
N ILE A 144 -0.75 -8.01 1.12
CA ILE A 144 -0.74 -8.78 -0.13
C ILE A 144 0.55 -8.49 -0.86
N PHE A 145 1.10 -9.49 -1.51
CA PHE A 145 2.25 -9.34 -2.39
C PHE A 145 2.17 -10.29 -3.58
N ASP A 146 2.99 -10.03 -4.58
CA ASP A 146 2.98 -10.74 -5.86
C ASP A 146 1.59 -10.73 -6.50
N LEU A 147 0.87 -9.60 -6.39
CA LEU A 147 -0.45 -9.44 -7.02
C LEU A 147 -0.29 -9.31 -8.53
N GLN A 148 -0.75 -10.32 -9.24
CA GLN A 148 -0.68 -10.42 -10.69
C GLN A 148 -1.96 -9.86 -11.34
N PRO A 149 -1.93 -9.48 -12.63
CA PRO A 149 -3.11 -9.00 -13.34
C PRO A 149 -4.29 -9.98 -13.39
N ASN A 150 -4.05 -11.28 -13.22
CA ASN A 150 -5.08 -12.31 -13.10
C ASN A 150 -5.56 -12.53 -11.66
N ASN A 151 -5.15 -11.67 -10.72
CA ASN A 151 -5.39 -11.75 -9.28
C ASN A 151 -4.73 -12.95 -8.57
N ASP A 152 -3.74 -13.60 -9.16
CA ASP A 152 -2.88 -14.51 -8.41
C ASP A 152 -2.04 -13.70 -7.42
N HIS A 153 -1.93 -14.15 -6.19
CA HIS A 153 -1.19 -13.42 -5.17
C HIS A 153 -0.92 -14.27 -3.93
N TYR A 154 -0.09 -13.74 -3.05
CA TYR A 154 0.01 -14.16 -1.66
C TYR A 154 -0.69 -13.15 -0.76
N ALA A 155 -1.31 -13.64 0.31
CA ALA A 155 -1.90 -12.80 1.34
C ALA A 155 -1.49 -13.33 2.72
N VAL A 156 -1.04 -12.44 3.58
CA VAL A 156 -0.66 -12.78 4.96
C VAL A 156 -1.42 -11.89 5.92
N PHE A 157 -2.03 -12.50 6.93
CA PHE A 157 -2.86 -11.82 7.92
C PHE A 157 -2.38 -12.12 9.32
N LEU A 158 -2.47 -11.12 10.19
CA LEU A 158 -2.40 -11.29 11.63
C LEU A 158 -3.81 -11.34 12.19
N ASP A 159 -4.18 -12.48 12.75
CA ASP A 159 -5.39 -12.71 13.54
C ASP A 159 -5.04 -12.64 15.04
N ARG A 160 -6.01 -12.83 15.90
CA ARG A 160 -5.87 -12.78 17.37
C ARG A 160 -4.76 -13.62 17.96
N ALA A 161 -4.36 -14.71 17.32
CA ALA A 161 -3.38 -15.64 17.88
C ALA A 161 -2.54 -16.37 16.84
N LYS A 162 -2.69 -16.04 15.56
CA LYS A 162 -2.02 -16.80 14.48
C LYS A 162 -1.77 -15.98 13.25
N ILE A 163 -0.77 -16.40 12.49
CA ILE A 163 -0.56 -15.97 11.13
C ILE A 163 -1.37 -16.86 10.19
N PHE A 164 -2.16 -16.22 9.34
CA PHE A 164 -2.91 -16.89 8.30
C PHE A 164 -2.32 -16.48 6.95
N PHE A 165 -1.56 -17.36 6.33
CA PHE A 165 -0.85 -17.12 5.09
C PHE A 165 -1.49 -17.92 3.96
N LEU A 166 -1.90 -17.24 2.89
CA LEU A 166 -2.59 -17.81 1.74
C LEU A 166 -1.76 -17.70 0.47
N ILE A 167 -1.92 -18.68 -0.41
CA ILE A 167 -1.59 -18.56 -1.82
C ILE A 167 -2.87 -18.67 -2.63
N THR A 168 -3.09 -17.72 -3.53
CA THR A 168 -4.21 -17.71 -4.46
C THR A 168 -3.69 -17.92 -5.88
N ASP A 169 -4.30 -18.88 -6.58
CA ASP A 169 -3.97 -19.26 -7.95
C ASP A 169 -5.29 -19.44 -8.73
N HIS A 170 -5.65 -18.44 -9.48
CA HIS A 170 -6.87 -18.42 -10.28
C HIS A 170 -6.81 -19.36 -11.48
N ALA A 171 -5.63 -19.58 -12.05
CA ALA A 171 -5.47 -20.49 -13.18
C ALA A 171 -5.82 -21.93 -12.80
N HIS A 172 -5.58 -22.32 -11.55
CA HIS A 172 -5.91 -23.63 -11.00
C HIS A 172 -7.16 -23.60 -10.11
N GLY A 173 -7.79 -22.43 -9.95
CA GLY A 173 -9.07 -22.26 -9.25
C GLY A 173 -9.01 -22.50 -7.75
N TYR A 174 -7.91 -22.21 -7.08
CA TYR A 174 -7.81 -22.37 -5.63
C TYR A 174 -7.28 -21.13 -4.91
N SER A 175 -7.72 -21.01 -3.66
CA SER A 175 -7.06 -20.22 -2.61
C SER A 175 -6.88 -21.14 -1.42
N LYS A 176 -5.66 -21.34 -0.98
CA LYS A 176 -5.34 -22.28 0.09
C LYS A 176 -4.34 -21.73 1.09
N PRO A 177 -4.47 -22.09 2.37
CA PRO A 177 -3.46 -21.80 3.36
C PRO A 177 -2.10 -22.39 2.97
N MET A 178 -1.05 -21.61 3.14
CA MET A 178 0.30 -22.14 3.18
C MET A 178 0.52 -22.84 4.52
N SER A 179 1.00 -24.06 4.48
CA SER A 179 1.15 -24.89 5.67
C SER A 179 2.51 -24.66 6.33
N PRO A 180 2.54 -24.71 7.66
CA PRO A 180 1.40 -24.68 8.56
C PRO A 180 0.97 -23.24 8.88
N THR A 181 -0.33 -23.05 9.21
CA THR A 181 -0.76 -21.83 9.91
C THR A 181 -0.03 -21.78 11.25
N ARG A 182 0.65 -20.66 11.52
CA ARG A 182 1.52 -20.54 12.69
C ARG A 182 0.86 -19.66 13.75
N GLY A 183 0.97 -20.06 15.00
CA GLY A 183 0.62 -19.23 16.14
C GLY A 183 1.60 -18.05 16.29
N THR A 184 1.13 -16.97 16.87
CA THR A 184 1.95 -15.78 17.22
C THR A 184 2.83 -16.02 18.45
N GLY A 185 3.18 -17.28 18.72
CA GLY A 185 3.95 -17.64 19.89
C GLY A 185 3.09 -17.58 21.17
N ARG A 186 3.53 -16.76 22.15
CA ARG A 186 2.85 -16.61 23.43
C ARG A 186 1.84 -15.46 23.45
N VAL A 187 1.79 -14.65 22.40
CA VAL A 187 0.95 -13.47 22.35
C VAL A 187 -0.43 -13.85 21.83
N LYS A 188 -1.45 -13.48 22.59
CA LYS A 188 -2.84 -13.57 22.19
C LYS A 188 -3.45 -12.19 22.28
N PHE A 189 -4.02 -11.73 21.18
CA PHE A 189 -4.65 -10.43 21.11
C PHE A 189 -6.14 -10.53 21.43
N ASP A 190 -6.65 -9.67 22.29
CA ASP A 190 -8.09 -9.47 22.51
C ASP A 190 -8.56 -8.23 21.76
N TYR A 191 -9.75 -8.26 21.19
CA TYR A 191 -10.30 -7.12 20.46
C TYR A 191 -10.71 -5.95 21.38
N PRO A 192 -10.41 -4.69 21.01
CA PRO A 192 -9.53 -4.28 19.91
C PRO A 192 -8.09 -4.75 20.15
N ALA A 193 -7.43 -5.20 19.12
CA ALA A 193 -6.09 -5.75 19.18
C ALA A 193 -5.10 -4.85 18.46
N GLU A 194 -3.85 -4.84 18.89
CA GLU A 194 -2.77 -4.08 18.25
C GLU A 194 -1.45 -4.82 18.31
N ALA A 195 -0.64 -4.67 17.27
CA ALA A 195 0.70 -5.22 17.19
C ALA A 195 1.50 -4.57 16.05
N ASP A 196 2.83 -4.55 16.19
CA ASP A 196 3.71 -4.29 15.06
C ASP A 196 3.80 -5.55 14.20
N PHE A 197 3.63 -5.38 12.90
CA PHE A 197 3.63 -6.48 11.95
C PHE A 197 4.58 -6.19 10.79
N THR A 198 5.52 -7.11 10.55
CA THR A 198 6.48 -7.00 9.47
C THR A 198 6.45 -8.26 8.61
N LEU A 199 6.37 -8.06 7.30
CA LEU A 199 6.57 -9.08 6.28
C LEU A 199 7.88 -8.80 5.55
N ILE A 200 8.80 -9.76 5.55
CA ILE A 200 10.03 -9.70 4.78
C ILE A 200 9.97 -10.79 3.71
N VAL A 201 10.21 -10.43 2.46
CA VAL A 201 10.33 -11.38 1.34
C VAL A 201 11.76 -11.30 0.81
N LYS A 202 12.41 -12.47 0.76
CA LYS A 202 13.78 -12.64 0.29
C LYS A 202 13.87 -13.87 -0.60
N GLY A 203 13.92 -13.66 -1.91
CA GLY A 203 13.94 -14.75 -2.88
C GLY A 203 12.74 -15.68 -2.69
N ALA A 204 13.00 -16.96 -2.42
CA ALA A 204 11.94 -17.95 -2.24
C ALA A 204 11.40 -18.05 -0.79
N TYR A 205 11.69 -17.09 0.06
CA TYR A 205 11.31 -17.15 1.47
C TYR A 205 10.54 -15.90 1.89
N ALA A 206 9.54 -16.10 2.76
CA ALA A 206 8.85 -15.02 3.44
C ALA A 206 8.96 -15.23 4.96
N TYR A 207 9.38 -14.18 5.65
CA TYR A 207 9.47 -14.13 7.11
C TYR A 207 8.39 -13.19 7.64
N VAL A 208 7.70 -13.65 8.68
CA VAL A 208 6.65 -12.85 9.33
C VAL A 208 7.08 -12.58 10.75
N LEU A 209 7.13 -11.29 11.10
CA LEU A 209 7.46 -10.85 12.45
C LEU A 209 6.23 -10.21 13.09
N VAL A 210 6.08 -10.43 14.38
CA VAL A 210 5.09 -9.77 15.24
C VAL A 210 5.81 -9.21 16.45
N ASN A 211 5.69 -7.91 16.68
CA ASN A 211 6.39 -7.18 17.73
C ASN A 211 7.92 -7.44 17.71
N GLY A 212 8.50 -7.46 16.49
CA GLY A 212 9.93 -7.68 16.27
C GLY A 212 10.42 -9.14 16.38
N GLU A 213 9.54 -10.09 16.73
CA GLU A 213 9.90 -11.52 16.85
C GLU A 213 9.41 -12.31 15.62
N VAL A 214 10.26 -13.15 15.05
CA VAL A 214 9.89 -14.05 13.95
C VAL A 214 8.92 -15.12 14.45
N VAL A 215 7.71 -15.07 13.93
CA VAL A 215 6.65 -16.04 14.26
C VAL A 215 6.34 -17.00 13.11
N GLY A 216 6.86 -16.74 11.91
CA GLY A 216 6.67 -17.59 10.74
C GLY A 216 7.77 -17.46 9.71
N GLU A 217 8.14 -18.58 9.13
CA GLU A 217 8.99 -18.70 7.95
C GLU A 217 8.27 -19.60 6.95
N TYR A 218 8.14 -19.12 5.72
CA TYR A 218 7.38 -19.79 4.67
C TYR A 218 8.24 -19.89 3.41
N THR A 219 8.20 -21.05 2.75
CA THR A 219 8.80 -21.22 1.42
C THR A 219 7.74 -20.90 0.37
N LEU A 220 8.05 -19.94 -0.48
CA LEU A 220 7.20 -19.50 -1.58
C LEU A 220 7.33 -20.46 -2.78
N ALA A 221 6.34 -20.43 -3.67
CA ALA A 221 6.35 -21.30 -4.84
C ALA A 221 7.42 -20.85 -5.85
N GLN A 222 8.43 -21.69 -6.07
CA GLN A 222 9.55 -21.41 -6.99
C GLN A 222 9.12 -21.24 -8.46
N SER A 223 7.91 -21.67 -8.82
CA SER A 223 7.37 -21.56 -10.18
C SER A 223 6.79 -20.19 -10.51
N ARG A 224 6.73 -19.27 -9.53
CA ARG A 224 6.18 -17.92 -9.70
C ARG A 224 7.30 -16.90 -9.74
N SER A 225 7.19 -15.93 -10.63
CA SER A 225 8.00 -14.71 -10.57
C SER A 225 7.40 -13.79 -9.53
N LEU A 226 8.11 -13.52 -8.47
CA LEU A 226 7.64 -12.64 -7.38
C LEU A 226 7.85 -11.15 -7.74
N GLN A 227 7.22 -10.70 -8.83
CA GLN A 227 7.34 -9.32 -9.33
C GLN A 227 5.96 -8.64 -9.46
N GLY A 228 5.01 -9.07 -8.66
CA GLY A 228 3.68 -8.49 -8.64
C GLY A 228 3.58 -7.28 -7.71
N ASP A 229 2.41 -6.64 -7.75
CA ASP A 229 2.12 -5.49 -6.91
C ASP A 229 1.98 -5.89 -5.45
N LEU A 230 2.25 -4.93 -4.58
CA LEU A 230 2.03 -5.02 -3.14
C LEU A 230 0.67 -4.44 -2.78
N GLY A 231 0.15 -4.79 -1.61
CA GLY A 231 -1.13 -4.24 -1.15
C GLY A 231 -1.40 -4.44 0.33
N LEU A 232 -2.36 -3.68 0.83
CA LEU A 232 -2.89 -3.75 2.18
C LEU A 232 -4.19 -4.53 2.16
N THR A 233 -4.47 -5.32 3.19
CA THR A 233 -5.65 -6.19 3.17
C THR A 233 -6.32 -6.34 4.52
N VAL A 234 -7.63 -6.59 4.50
CA VAL A 234 -8.45 -6.86 5.67
C VAL A 234 -9.21 -8.16 5.46
N LEU A 235 -9.10 -9.06 6.44
CA LEU A 235 -9.81 -10.33 6.48
C LEU A 235 -10.95 -10.25 7.49
N SER A 236 -12.16 -10.64 7.10
CA SER A 236 -13.31 -10.63 7.99
C SER A 236 -13.83 -12.04 8.31
N GLY A 237 -13.95 -12.31 9.60
CA GLY A 237 -14.58 -13.52 10.14
C GLY A 237 -16.08 -13.34 10.45
N THR A 238 -16.68 -12.24 9.97
CA THR A 238 -18.11 -11.97 10.18
C THR A 238 -18.68 -11.13 9.04
N ASN A 239 -19.99 -11.20 8.84
CA ASN A 239 -20.75 -10.32 7.96
C ASN A 239 -21.68 -9.37 8.74
N ARG A 240 -21.43 -9.17 10.03
CA ARG A 240 -22.20 -8.27 10.90
C ARG A 240 -21.60 -6.88 10.88
N ASP A 241 -22.45 -5.87 10.88
CA ASP A 241 -22.09 -4.46 11.01
C ASP A 241 -20.89 -4.07 10.11
N TYR A 242 -19.84 -3.50 10.68
CA TYR A 242 -18.60 -3.13 9.96
C TYR A 242 -17.70 -4.35 9.62
N GLY A 243 -18.01 -5.53 10.12
CA GLY A 243 -17.20 -6.73 9.91
C GLY A 243 -15.91 -6.72 10.73
N THR A 244 -14.78 -6.53 10.07
CA THR A 244 -13.48 -6.26 10.67
C THR A 244 -13.08 -4.83 10.30
N HIS A 245 -12.76 -4.03 11.30
CA HIS A 245 -12.11 -2.74 11.18
C HIS A 245 -10.62 -2.92 11.30
N CYS A 246 -9.85 -2.33 10.39
CA CYS A 246 -8.39 -2.40 10.38
C CYS A 246 -7.80 -1.00 10.20
N GLU A 247 -6.93 -0.61 11.10
CA GLU A 247 -6.07 0.57 11.00
C GLU A 247 -4.62 0.11 10.87
N MET A 248 -3.87 0.72 9.95
CA MET A 248 -2.42 0.54 9.82
C MET A 248 -1.77 1.91 9.84
N THR A 249 -0.84 2.10 10.75
CA THR A 249 -0.07 3.35 10.91
C THR A 249 1.43 3.05 10.89
N ASN A 250 2.25 4.06 10.78
CA ASN A 250 3.71 3.92 10.66
C ASN A 250 4.11 2.94 9.55
N LEU A 251 3.43 3.04 8.43
CA LEU A 251 3.52 2.12 7.31
C LEU A 251 4.71 2.49 6.44
N HIS A 252 5.67 1.60 6.31
CA HIS A 252 6.83 1.82 5.47
C HIS A 252 7.24 0.56 4.70
N LEU A 253 7.62 0.78 3.47
CA LEU A 253 8.12 -0.22 2.53
C LEU A 253 9.59 0.05 2.26
N TRP A 254 10.42 -0.97 2.39
CA TRP A 254 11.81 -0.93 1.96
C TRP A 254 12.04 -1.90 0.81
N ILE A 255 12.72 -1.42 -0.23
CA ILE A 255 13.08 -2.22 -1.42
C ILE A 255 14.59 -2.09 -1.65
N PRO A 256 15.30 -3.23 -1.82
CA PRO A 256 16.73 -3.20 -2.15
C PRO A 256 16.96 -2.51 -3.50
N GLN A 257 18.06 -1.79 -3.61
CA GLN A 257 18.55 -1.29 -4.90
C GLN A 257 19.41 -2.38 -5.56
N GLU A 258 19.10 -2.67 -6.83
CA GLU A 258 19.89 -3.60 -7.66
C GLU A 258 21.22 -2.99 -8.12
#